data_942d9baa3df3b7ef82d8c866bc257f35
#
_entry.id   942d9baa3df3b7ef82d8c866bc257f35
#
_cell.length_a   1.000
_cell.length_b   1.000
_cell.length_c   1.000
_cell.angle_alpha   90.00
_cell.angle_beta   90.00
_cell.angle_gamma   90.00
#
_symmetry.space_group_name_H-M   'P 1'
#
loop_
_entity.id
_entity.type
_entity.pdbx_description
1 polymer ?
#
loop_
_entity_poly.entity_id
_entity_poly.type
_entity_poly.pdbx_seq_one_letter_code
_entity_poly.pdbx_strand_id
1 'polypeptide(L)'
;MVSGRSTFSGLRGWIAALAFLIAASSLAVGCSKSAPPAATSEQTKRYHLVGKVVSIDVDHATLNVDGQDIPGFMSAMVMPYPVRDTKSISSLNPGDEITADVVVTSEGDYLENIVVTKKAAAPGNAKPSGAKHEPQPGEKVPDFALVDQSGKRIHLASFHGDVLLMTFIYTRCPFPDFCPLVSRNFAQIYARIRNTPALEEQKIHLLSVSFDSKYDTPMVLKKYAASFDQTTGGNPFDRWEFATIPAKELPDVANFFGLVYDFSGGQIVHSLSTTVVNPDGTVYKWYEDSDWKPTDLINDAEQSLQQASQGNPRSSSTVPNA
;
A
#
# COMPACT_ATOMS: atom_id res chain seq x y z
N MET A 1 -50.90 25.36 30.92
CA MET A 1 -50.98 26.70 31.54
C MET A 1 -49.99 27.61 30.85
N VAL A 2 -50.56 28.62 30.22
CA VAL A 2 -50.17 29.99 29.88
C VAL A 2 -49.02 30.08 28.87
N SER A 3 -49.18 30.26 27.58
CA SER A 3 -49.82 31.34 26.76
C SER A 3 -49.10 32.68 26.90
N GLY A 4 -48.57 33.18 25.81
CA GLY A 4 -47.99 34.49 25.67
C GLY A 4 -47.63 34.83 24.22
N ARG A 5 -48.65 35.12 23.39
CA ARG A 5 -48.55 35.86 22.12
C ARG A 5 -48.42 37.36 22.39
N SER A 6 -47.66 38.07 21.61
CA SER A 6 -47.99 39.48 21.27
C SER A 6 -47.41 39.87 19.92
N THR A 7 -48.30 40.19 19.09
CA THR A 7 -48.26 40.96 17.84
C THR A 7 -48.25 42.46 18.14
N PHE A 8 -47.64 43.29 17.26
CA PHE A 8 -48.06 44.64 16.87
C PHE A 8 -47.13 45.14 15.76
N SER A 9 -47.50 45.28 14.52
CA SER A 9 -48.46 46.19 13.86
C SER A 9 -48.03 47.66 13.86
N GLY A 10 -47.73 48.09 12.61
CA GLY A 10 -48.20 49.38 12.11
C GLY A 10 -47.14 50.47 12.00
N LEU A 11 -46.92 51.08 10.86
CA LEU A 11 -47.61 52.26 10.31
C LEU A 11 -46.81 52.84 9.13
N ARG A 12 -47.19 52.76 7.96
CA ARG A 12 -47.79 53.69 6.97
C ARG A 12 -47.36 55.16 7.07
N GLY A 13 -46.79 55.63 5.95
CA GLY A 13 -47.09 56.93 5.37
C GLY A 13 -45.91 57.89 5.36
N TRP A 14 -45.45 58.37 4.25
CA TRP A 14 -45.97 59.59 3.61
C TRP A 14 -45.29 59.86 2.26
N ILE A 15 -46.11 60.24 1.29
CA ILE A 15 -45.89 60.68 -0.06
C ILE A 15 -45.53 62.18 -0.05
N ALA A 16 -44.61 62.62 -0.92
CA ALA A 16 -44.66 63.88 -1.67
C ALA A 16 -43.32 64.05 -2.42
N ALA A 17 -43.22 63.92 -3.69
CA ALA A 17 -43.48 64.76 -4.85
C ALA A 17 -42.74 66.13 -4.83
N LEU A 18 -41.79 66.27 -5.79
CA LEU A 18 -41.53 67.47 -6.65
C LEU A 18 -40.34 67.11 -7.54
N ALA A 19 -40.46 66.89 -8.75
CA ALA A 19 -40.68 67.66 -9.98
C ALA A 19 -39.45 68.52 -10.41
N PHE A 20 -38.92 68.17 -11.59
CA PHE A 20 -38.28 68.98 -12.64
C PHE A 20 -36.96 69.71 -12.34
N LEU A 21 -35.93 69.24 -13.05
CA LEU A 21 -35.14 70.11 -13.94
C LEU A 21 -34.36 69.29 -14.97
N ILE A 22 -34.73 69.44 -16.23
CA ILE A 22 -34.08 68.97 -17.43
C ILE A 22 -32.83 69.81 -17.69
N ALA A 23 -31.68 69.23 -17.78
CA ALA A 23 -30.54 69.82 -18.46
C ALA A 23 -29.88 68.74 -19.34
N ALA A 24 -30.05 68.91 -20.63
CA ALA A 24 -29.43 68.15 -21.68
C ALA A 24 -27.91 68.32 -21.65
N SER A 25 -27.16 67.23 -21.63
CA SER A 25 -25.75 67.24 -22.01
C SER A 25 -25.42 65.93 -22.75
N SER A 26 -25.26 66.11 -24.01
CA SER A 26 -24.53 65.42 -25.06
C SER A 26 -23.95 64.02 -24.82
N LEU A 27 -24.42 63.12 -25.66
CA LEU A 27 -23.86 61.81 -25.96
C LEU A 27 -22.34 61.88 -26.25
N ALA A 28 -21.56 61.15 -25.49
CA ALA A 28 -20.32 60.54 -25.94
C ALA A 28 -20.42 59.03 -25.71
N VAL A 29 -20.85 58.31 -26.73
CA VAL A 29 -20.78 56.86 -26.81
C VAL A 29 -19.30 56.49 -26.97
N GLY A 30 -18.62 56.32 -25.83
CA GLY A 30 -17.31 55.67 -25.80
C GLY A 30 -17.52 54.16 -25.80
N CYS A 31 -17.29 53.52 -26.93
CA CYS A 31 -17.11 52.08 -27.00
C CYS A 31 -15.86 51.70 -26.20
N SER A 32 -16.01 51.47 -24.90
CA SER A 32 -15.04 50.72 -24.15
C SER A 32 -15.13 49.28 -24.63
N LYS A 33 -14.22 48.86 -25.52
CA LYS A 33 -13.89 47.48 -25.70
C LYS A 33 -13.40 46.97 -24.34
N SER A 34 -14.25 46.22 -23.64
CA SER A 34 -13.81 45.41 -22.52
C SER A 34 -12.71 44.50 -23.04
N ALA A 35 -11.48 44.74 -22.63
CA ALA A 35 -10.39 43.79 -22.81
C ALA A 35 -10.85 42.47 -22.18
N PRO A 36 -10.66 41.34 -22.86
CA PRO A 36 -10.90 40.06 -22.25
C PRO A 36 -10.08 39.99 -20.95
N PRO A 37 -10.58 39.36 -19.88
CA PRO A 37 -9.83 39.21 -18.67
C PRO A 37 -8.48 38.58 -19.03
N ALA A 38 -7.40 39.22 -18.61
CA ALA A 38 -6.06 38.67 -18.76
C ALA A 38 -6.10 37.28 -18.18
N ALA A 39 -5.86 36.26 -19.01
CA ALA A 39 -5.67 34.91 -18.57
C ALA A 39 -4.57 34.97 -17.52
N THR A 40 -4.92 34.69 -16.29
CA THR A 40 -3.97 34.51 -15.18
C THR A 40 -3.02 33.44 -15.69
N SER A 41 -1.78 33.81 -16.00
CA SER A 41 -0.76 32.84 -16.36
C SER A 41 -0.56 31.94 -15.13
N GLU A 42 -1.14 30.77 -15.15
CA GLU A 42 -0.83 29.72 -14.18
C GLU A 42 0.70 29.61 -14.13
N GLN A 43 1.25 29.83 -12.94
CA GLN A 43 2.69 29.70 -12.77
C GLN A 43 3.04 28.21 -12.83
N THR A 44 3.24 27.72 -14.02
CA THR A 44 3.74 26.36 -14.27
C THR A 44 5.25 26.35 -13.97
N LYS A 45 5.64 25.58 -12.98
CA LYS A 45 7.07 25.32 -12.69
C LYS A 45 7.48 24.01 -13.32
N ARG A 46 8.71 23.98 -13.84
CA ARG A 46 9.30 22.80 -14.48
C ARG A 46 10.58 22.43 -13.77
N TYR A 47 10.76 21.15 -13.53
CA TYR A 47 11.94 20.61 -12.90
C TYR A 47 12.46 19.43 -13.72
N HIS A 48 13.76 19.36 -13.89
CA HIS A 48 14.38 18.26 -14.61
C HIS A 48 14.51 17.04 -13.71
N LEU A 49 13.87 15.94 -14.08
CA LEU A 49 13.93 14.65 -13.42
C LEU A 49 14.95 13.77 -14.14
N VAL A 50 15.82 13.16 -13.38
CA VAL A 50 16.63 12.00 -13.78
C VAL A 50 16.20 10.84 -12.90
N GLY A 51 15.89 9.72 -13.49
CA GLY A 51 15.43 8.59 -12.69
C GLY A 51 15.36 7.28 -13.48
N LYS A 52 14.88 6.27 -12.79
CA LYS A 52 14.71 4.93 -13.33
C LYS A 52 13.24 4.54 -13.28
N VAL A 53 12.71 4.03 -14.38
CA VAL A 53 11.35 3.50 -14.43
C VAL A 53 11.24 2.31 -13.49
N VAL A 54 10.35 2.38 -12.54
CA VAL A 54 10.07 1.29 -11.59
C VAL A 54 8.91 0.46 -12.07
N SER A 55 7.80 1.11 -12.45
CA SER A 55 6.63 0.43 -13.00
C SER A 55 5.81 1.37 -13.87
N ILE A 56 4.94 0.79 -14.68
CA ILE A 56 4.10 1.47 -15.66
C ILE A 56 2.67 1.00 -15.45
N ASP A 57 1.79 1.91 -15.11
CA ASP A 57 0.35 1.70 -15.09
C ASP A 57 -0.25 2.34 -16.34
N VAL A 58 -0.49 1.53 -17.36
CA VAL A 58 -1.01 2.00 -18.66
C VAL A 58 -2.47 2.45 -18.54
N ASP A 59 -3.25 1.76 -17.71
CA ASP A 59 -4.69 2.03 -17.56
C ASP A 59 -4.96 3.37 -16.88
N HIS A 60 -4.11 3.76 -15.94
CA HIS A 60 -4.20 5.04 -15.24
C HIS A 60 -3.19 6.08 -15.76
N ALA A 61 -2.49 5.80 -16.85
CA ALA A 61 -1.46 6.67 -17.43
C ALA A 61 -0.45 7.19 -16.40
N THR A 62 0.03 6.31 -15.53
CA THR A 62 0.93 6.62 -14.41
C THR A 62 2.27 5.90 -14.57
N LEU A 63 3.36 6.63 -14.33
CA LEU A 63 4.72 6.12 -14.34
C LEU A 63 5.33 6.24 -12.95
N ASN A 64 5.67 5.11 -12.32
CA ASN A 64 6.45 5.13 -11.09
C ASN A 64 7.93 5.27 -11.43
N VAL A 65 8.58 6.29 -10.90
CA VAL A 65 9.99 6.59 -11.16
C VAL A 65 10.77 6.67 -9.87
N ASP A 66 11.88 5.93 -9.78
CA ASP A 66 12.92 6.12 -8.77
C ASP A 66 13.77 7.32 -9.19
N GLY A 67 13.33 8.51 -8.73
CA GLY A 67 13.91 9.79 -9.08
C GLY A 67 15.14 10.11 -8.21
N GLN A 68 16.17 10.69 -8.85
CA GLN A 68 17.28 11.29 -8.14
C GLN A 68 16.83 12.59 -7.46
N ASP A 69 17.70 13.13 -6.60
CA ASP A 69 17.47 14.42 -5.94
C ASP A 69 17.28 15.53 -6.99
N ILE A 70 16.17 16.29 -6.86
CA ILE A 70 15.90 17.47 -7.67
C ILE A 70 16.11 18.70 -6.77
N PRO A 71 17.26 19.40 -6.89
CA PRO A 71 17.59 20.52 -6.01
C PRO A 71 16.51 21.60 -5.99
N GLY A 72 16.08 21.99 -4.80
CA GLY A 72 15.05 23.01 -4.60
C GLY A 72 13.62 22.54 -4.86
N PHE A 73 13.40 21.24 -5.10
CA PHE A 73 12.09 20.66 -5.28
C PHE A 73 11.84 19.43 -4.40
N MET A 74 12.59 18.34 -4.59
CA MET A 74 12.38 17.10 -3.83
C MET A 74 13.64 16.27 -3.71
N SER A 75 13.74 15.51 -2.64
CA SER A 75 14.81 14.52 -2.43
C SER A 75 14.58 13.27 -3.27
N ALA A 76 15.65 12.51 -3.50
CA ALA A 76 15.59 11.22 -4.18
C ALA A 76 14.57 10.28 -3.54
N MET A 77 13.59 9.83 -4.31
CA MET A 77 12.54 8.91 -3.89
C MET A 77 11.79 8.27 -5.06
N VAL A 78 11.10 7.18 -4.78
CA VAL A 78 10.17 6.59 -5.75
C VAL A 78 8.82 7.31 -5.65
N MET A 79 8.34 7.82 -6.79
CA MET A 79 7.04 8.50 -6.86
C MET A 79 6.24 8.10 -8.08
N PRO A 80 4.90 8.01 -7.95
CA PRO A 80 4.00 7.93 -9.08
C PRO A 80 3.81 9.30 -9.72
N TYR A 81 3.97 9.36 -11.03
CA TYR A 81 3.72 10.56 -11.82
C TYR A 81 2.67 10.27 -12.89
N PRO A 82 1.58 11.03 -12.96
CA PRO A 82 0.70 11.04 -14.13
C PRO A 82 1.47 11.44 -15.39
N VAL A 83 1.17 10.82 -16.52
CA VAL A 83 1.80 11.13 -17.82
C VAL A 83 0.72 11.55 -18.80
N ARG A 84 0.85 12.74 -19.38
CA ARG A 84 -0.15 13.24 -20.35
C ARG A 84 -0.09 12.56 -21.71
N ASP A 85 1.11 12.21 -22.17
CA ASP A 85 1.28 11.48 -23.43
C ASP A 85 1.35 9.97 -23.17
N THR A 86 0.20 9.32 -23.24
CA THR A 86 0.06 7.88 -23.06
C THR A 86 0.84 7.05 -24.09
N LYS A 87 1.19 7.64 -25.25
CA LYS A 87 2.00 6.94 -26.26
C LYS A 87 3.45 6.78 -25.82
N SER A 88 3.97 7.73 -25.04
CA SER A 88 5.34 7.65 -24.53
C SER A 88 5.49 6.51 -23.52
N ILE A 89 4.43 6.19 -22.76
CA ILE A 89 4.43 5.13 -21.76
C ILE A 89 4.56 3.74 -22.39
N SER A 90 3.88 3.49 -23.51
CA SER A 90 3.84 2.17 -24.15
C SER A 90 5.18 1.70 -24.71
N SER A 91 6.15 2.61 -24.86
CA SER A 91 7.50 2.31 -25.33
C SER A 91 8.53 2.11 -24.22
N LEU A 92 8.14 2.40 -22.98
CA LEU A 92 8.98 2.26 -21.80
C LEU A 92 8.96 0.84 -21.26
N ASN A 93 10.03 0.48 -20.58
CA ASN A 93 10.10 -0.76 -19.80
C ASN A 93 10.56 -0.45 -18.37
N PRO A 94 10.10 -1.21 -17.38
CA PRO A 94 10.70 -1.16 -16.06
C PRO A 94 12.21 -1.37 -16.14
N GLY A 95 12.96 -0.53 -15.41
CA GLY A 95 14.42 -0.52 -15.45
C GLY A 95 15.02 0.44 -16.47
N ASP A 96 14.26 1.03 -17.39
CA ASP A 96 14.77 2.08 -18.27
C ASP A 96 15.23 3.29 -17.44
N GLU A 97 16.43 3.79 -17.72
CA GLU A 97 16.88 5.09 -17.18
C GLU A 97 16.33 6.18 -18.08
N ILE A 98 15.71 7.18 -17.45
CA ILE A 98 15.02 8.25 -18.16
C ILE A 98 15.42 9.63 -17.66
N THR A 99 15.24 10.62 -18.52
CA THR A 99 15.08 12.01 -18.11
C THR A 99 13.68 12.45 -18.50
N ALA A 100 13.11 13.37 -17.71
CA ALA A 100 11.78 13.94 -17.99
C ALA A 100 11.67 15.32 -17.34
N ASP A 101 10.64 16.07 -17.72
CA ASP A 101 10.26 17.29 -17.03
C ASP A 101 9.08 17.01 -16.08
N VAL A 102 9.27 17.30 -14.80
CA VAL A 102 8.18 17.38 -13.82
C VAL A 102 7.53 18.74 -13.95
N VAL A 103 6.29 18.77 -14.41
CA VAL A 103 5.52 20.00 -14.58
C VAL A 103 4.58 20.12 -13.38
N VAL A 104 4.80 21.15 -12.56
CA VAL A 104 3.99 21.44 -11.38
C VAL A 104 3.00 22.56 -11.71
N THR A 105 1.72 22.28 -11.50
CA THR A 105 0.60 23.22 -11.73
C THR A 105 -0.23 23.36 -10.44
N SER A 106 -1.23 24.22 -10.47
CA SER A 106 -2.22 24.32 -9.39
C SER A 106 -3.10 23.07 -9.23
N GLU A 107 -3.20 22.24 -10.29
CA GLU A 107 -4.03 21.01 -10.32
C GLU A 107 -3.24 19.73 -9.94
N GLY A 108 -1.93 19.83 -9.82
CA GLY A 108 -1.03 18.72 -9.54
C GLY A 108 0.21 18.73 -10.41
N ASP A 109 0.99 17.66 -10.30
CA ASP A 109 2.21 17.44 -11.06
C ASP A 109 2.04 16.29 -12.06
N TYR A 110 2.78 16.35 -13.16
CA TYR A 110 2.82 15.31 -14.18
C TYR A 110 4.15 15.31 -14.92
N LEU A 111 4.46 14.21 -15.63
CA LEU A 111 5.64 14.12 -16.50
C LEU A 111 5.31 14.47 -17.94
N GLU A 112 6.26 15.15 -18.56
CA GLU A 112 6.33 15.31 -20.00
C GLU A 112 7.80 15.24 -20.49
N ASN A 113 8.01 15.22 -21.81
CA ASN A 113 9.34 15.15 -22.42
C ASN A 113 10.18 13.96 -21.92
N ILE A 114 9.52 12.81 -21.77
CA ILE A 114 10.20 11.60 -21.28
C ILE A 114 11.16 11.08 -22.36
N VAL A 115 12.44 11.00 -22.03
CA VAL A 115 13.50 10.51 -22.91
C VAL A 115 14.19 9.34 -22.23
N VAL A 116 14.25 8.21 -22.91
CA VAL A 116 15.02 7.06 -22.45
C VAL A 116 16.50 7.33 -22.74
N THR A 117 17.29 7.50 -21.70
CA THR A 117 18.75 7.71 -21.78
C THR A 117 19.51 6.40 -21.86
N LYS A 118 18.94 5.36 -21.23
CA LYS A 118 19.50 4.01 -21.29
C LYS A 118 18.36 3.00 -21.17
N LYS A 119 18.26 2.13 -22.16
CA LYS A 119 17.30 1.01 -22.11
C LYS A 119 17.68 0.06 -20.99
N ALA A 120 16.67 -0.40 -20.27
CA ALA A 120 16.83 -1.58 -19.42
C ALA A 120 17.52 -2.68 -20.25
N ALA A 121 18.48 -3.35 -19.66
CA ALA A 121 18.89 -4.62 -20.25
C ALA A 121 17.60 -5.42 -20.45
N ALA A 122 17.39 -5.94 -21.68
CA ALA A 122 16.30 -6.88 -21.90
C ALA A 122 16.33 -7.86 -20.73
N PRO A 123 15.19 -8.23 -20.12
CA PRO A 123 15.21 -9.19 -19.04
C PRO A 123 16.07 -10.34 -19.56
N GLY A 124 17.31 -10.37 -19.06
CA GLY A 124 18.24 -11.42 -19.43
C GLY A 124 17.47 -12.69 -19.19
N ASN A 125 17.75 -13.78 -19.92
CA ASN A 125 17.20 -15.11 -19.69
C ASN A 125 17.52 -15.61 -18.25
N ALA A 126 17.51 -14.72 -17.26
CA ALA A 126 17.50 -15.07 -15.85
C ALA A 126 16.21 -15.86 -15.65
N LYS A 127 16.39 -17.17 -15.63
CA LYS A 127 15.30 -18.06 -15.24
C LYS A 127 14.80 -17.57 -13.90
N PRO A 128 13.50 -17.24 -13.74
CA PRO A 128 12.98 -16.81 -12.46
C PRO A 128 13.50 -17.73 -11.36
N SER A 129 14.09 -17.15 -10.33
CA SER A 129 14.54 -17.92 -9.17
C SER A 129 13.34 -18.23 -8.30
N GLY A 130 13.30 -19.38 -7.76
CA GLY A 130 12.16 -19.92 -7.03
C GLY A 130 11.59 -21.13 -7.76
N ALA A 131 11.19 -22.12 -7.01
CA ALA A 131 10.68 -23.34 -7.58
C ALA A 131 9.18 -23.27 -7.78
N LYS A 132 8.72 -24.21 -8.56
CA LYS A 132 7.32 -24.50 -8.84
C LYS A 132 6.66 -25.34 -7.72
N HIS A 133 7.13 -25.23 -6.49
CA HIS A 133 6.52 -25.95 -5.39
C HIS A 133 5.29 -25.16 -4.92
N GLU A 134 4.17 -25.85 -4.80
CA GLU A 134 2.93 -25.34 -4.25
C GLU A 134 2.72 -25.99 -2.89
N PRO A 135 2.78 -25.24 -1.77
CA PRO A 135 2.59 -25.82 -0.44
C PRO A 135 1.26 -26.54 -0.31
N GLN A 136 1.31 -27.82 0.07
CA GLN A 136 0.10 -28.64 0.16
C GLN A 136 -0.41 -28.73 1.60
N PRO A 137 -1.75 -28.77 1.83
CA PRO A 137 -2.31 -29.00 3.15
C PRO A 137 -1.74 -30.24 3.83
N GLY A 138 -1.32 -30.09 5.10
CA GLY A 138 -0.66 -31.14 5.88
C GLY A 138 0.85 -31.27 5.66
N GLU A 139 1.43 -30.54 4.70
CA GLU A 139 2.87 -30.53 4.49
C GLU A 139 3.57 -29.79 5.63
N LYS A 140 4.67 -30.35 6.14
CA LYS A 140 5.42 -29.75 7.23
C LYS A 140 6.26 -28.58 6.74
N VAL A 141 6.07 -27.41 7.35
CA VAL A 141 6.89 -26.23 7.08
C VAL A 141 8.27 -26.43 7.68
N PRO A 142 9.36 -26.30 6.90
CA PRO A 142 10.72 -26.34 7.44
C PRO A 142 10.97 -25.20 8.42
N ASP A 143 11.87 -25.44 9.39
CA ASP A 143 12.23 -24.43 10.38
C ASP A 143 13.20 -23.39 9.82
N PHE A 144 12.71 -22.50 8.98
CA PHE A 144 13.49 -21.42 8.40
C PHE A 144 13.87 -20.36 9.42
N ALA A 145 15.13 -19.89 9.33
CA ALA A 145 15.63 -18.78 10.14
C ALA A 145 15.39 -17.44 9.44
N LEU A 146 14.82 -16.49 10.18
CA LEU A 146 14.52 -15.12 9.74
C LEU A 146 15.18 -14.12 10.69
N VAL A 147 15.16 -12.84 10.33
CA VAL A 147 15.57 -11.73 11.21
C VAL A 147 14.40 -10.78 11.35
N ASP A 148 13.89 -10.61 12.57
CA ASP A 148 12.73 -9.77 12.85
C ASP A 148 13.04 -8.26 12.80
N GLN A 149 12.03 -7.43 12.94
CA GLN A 149 12.12 -5.97 12.94
C GLN A 149 12.91 -5.39 14.14
N SER A 150 13.27 -6.21 15.11
CA SER A 150 14.16 -5.84 16.21
C SER A 150 15.63 -6.22 15.97
N GLY A 151 15.88 -6.97 14.89
CA GLY A 151 17.18 -7.52 14.55
C GLY A 151 17.49 -8.87 15.20
N LYS A 152 16.50 -9.46 15.88
CA LYS A 152 16.63 -10.77 16.51
C LYS A 152 16.42 -11.87 15.47
N ARG A 153 17.24 -12.91 15.55
CA ARG A 153 17.00 -14.14 14.79
C ARG A 153 15.80 -14.88 15.39
N ILE A 154 14.82 -15.15 14.56
CA ILE A 154 13.64 -15.97 14.88
C ILE A 154 13.60 -17.18 13.95
N HIS A 155 12.83 -18.16 14.32
CA HIS A 155 12.61 -19.40 13.59
C HIS A 155 11.13 -19.64 13.40
N LEU A 156 10.70 -20.23 12.29
CA LEU A 156 9.29 -20.51 12.07
C LEU A 156 8.72 -21.48 13.10
N ALA A 157 9.55 -22.40 13.62
CA ALA A 157 9.15 -23.28 14.71
C ALA A 157 8.82 -22.54 16.03
N SER A 158 9.26 -21.29 16.20
CA SER A 158 8.93 -20.49 17.40
C SER A 158 7.46 -20.11 17.47
N PHE A 159 6.73 -20.21 16.35
CA PHE A 159 5.29 -19.96 16.28
C PHE A 159 4.44 -21.23 16.51
N HIS A 160 5.06 -22.39 16.78
CA HIS A 160 4.30 -23.60 17.09
C HIS A 160 3.42 -23.41 18.32
N GLY A 161 2.19 -23.87 18.23
CA GLY A 161 1.14 -23.66 19.22
C GLY A 161 0.18 -22.54 18.87
N ASP A 162 0.55 -21.67 17.90
CA ASP A 162 -0.30 -20.65 17.31
C ASP A 162 -0.59 -21.01 15.84
N VAL A 163 -1.73 -20.55 15.33
CA VAL A 163 -1.92 -20.49 13.88
C VAL A 163 -1.12 -19.31 13.34
N LEU A 164 -0.27 -19.55 12.36
CA LEU A 164 0.54 -18.52 11.75
C LEU A 164 -0.05 -18.11 10.39
N LEU A 165 -0.43 -16.84 10.25
CA LEU A 165 -0.76 -16.21 8.97
C LEU A 165 0.51 -15.56 8.43
N MET A 166 1.08 -16.11 7.37
CA MET A 166 2.36 -15.66 6.83
C MET A 166 2.21 -15.19 5.38
N THR A 167 2.82 -14.06 5.05
CA THR A 167 2.85 -13.52 3.68
C THR A 167 4.22 -12.96 3.31
N PHE A 168 4.48 -12.83 2.01
CA PHE A 168 5.74 -12.30 1.50
C PHE A 168 5.54 -10.91 0.91
N ILE A 169 6.46 -10.00 1.25
CA ILE A 169 6.44 -8.60 0.84
C ILE A 169 7.84 -8.10 0.50
N TYR A 170 7.93 -6.91 -0.08
CA TYR A 170 9.07 -6.01 0.06
C TYR A 170 8.57 -4.57 0.20
N THR A 171 9.26 -3.77 1.04
CA THR A 171 8.71 -2.47 1.50
C THR A 171 8.64 -1.42 0.40
N ARG A 172 9.46 -1.58 -0.66
CA ARG A 172 9.53 -0.68 -1.82
C ARG A 172 8.62 -1.08 -2.97
N CYS A 173 7.67 -2.00 -2.76
CA CYS A 173 6.76 -2.43 -3.82
C CYS A 173 5.92 -1.24 -4.31
N PRO A 174 6.05 -0.86 -5.59
CA PRO A 174 5.36 0.31 -6.11
C PRO A 174 3.92 0.01 -6.56
N PHE A 175 3.51 -1.25 -6.55
CA PHE A 175 2.21 -1.69 -7.04
C PHE A 175 1.19 -1.69 -5.91
N PRO A 176 0.18 -0.79 -5.92
CA PRO A 176 -0.78 -0.65 -4.82
C PRO A 176 -1.61 -1.91 -4.56
N ASP A 177 -1.79 -2.76 -5.58
CA ASP A 177 -2.60 -3.98 -5.52
C ASP A 177 -1.79 -5.25 -5.19
N PHE A 178 -0.50 -5.10 -4.89
CA PHE A 178 0.41 -6.19 -4.48
C PHE A 178 0.78 -6.07 -2.98
N CYS A 179 2.07 -5.94 -2.65
CA CYS A 179 2.50 -5.87 -1.26
C CYS A 179 1.76 -4.82 -0.40
N PRO A 180 1.46 -3.59 -0.92
CA PRO A 180 0.67 -2.64 -0.14
C PRO A 180 -0.75 -3.12 0.16
N LEU A 181 -1.43 -3.81 -0.78
CA LEU A 181 -2.74 -4.40 -0.56
C LEU A 181 -2.68 -5.50 0.50
N VAL A 182 -1.76 -6.45 0.32
CA VAL A 182 -1.57 -7.56 1.27
C VAL A 182 -1.27 -7.04 2.67
N SER A 183 -0.41 -6.03 2.80
CA SER A 183 -0.10 -5.41 4.10
C SER A 183 -1.29 -4.68 4.71
N ARG A 184 -2.11 -3.98 3.91
CA ARG A 184 -3.38 -3.40 4.40
C ARG A 184 -4.36 -4.46 4.88
N ASN A 185 -4.44 -5.58 4.17
CA ASN A 185 -5.28 -6.71 4.56
C ASN A 185 -4.81 -7.30 5.90
N PHE A 186 -3.51 -7.48 6.09
CA PHE A 186 -2.92 -7.93 7.35
C PHE A 186 -3.18 -6.95 8.49
N ALA A 187 -3.07 -5.64 8.24
CA ALA A 187 -3.44 -4.62 9.24
C ALA A 187 -4.92 -4.72 9.65
N GLN A 188 -5.82 -4.99 8.71
CA GLN A 188 -7.24 -5.20 9.00
C GLN A 188 -7.48 -6.49 9.79
N ILE A 189 -6.77 -7.59 9.47
CA ILE A 189 -6.84 -8.84 10.23
C ILE A 189 -6.38 -8.59 11.66
N TYR A 190 -5.22 -7.95 11.84
CA TYR A 190 -4.69 -7.60 13.17
C TYR A 190 -5.70 -6.76 13.96
N ALA A 191 -6.21 -5.68 13.37
CA ALA A 191 -7.19 -4.82 14.03
C ALA A 191 -8.46 -5.59 14.41
N ARG A 192 -8.94 -6.50 13.57
CA ARG A 192 -10.11 -7.33 13.85
C ARG A 192 -9.84 -8.31 15.00
N ILE A 193 -8.68 -8.95 15.03
CA ILE A 193 -8.29 -9.83 16.14
C ILE A 193 -8.28 -9.05 17.46
N ARG A 194 -7.67 -7.87 17.50
CA ARG A 194 -7.56 -7.04 18.70
C ARG A 194 -8.90 -6.48 19.19
N ASN A 195 -9.82 -6.21 18.28
CA ASN A 195 -11.14 -5.59 18.59
C ASN A 195 -12.26 -6.63 18.78
N THR A 196 -11.96 -7.92 18.69
CA THR A 196 -12.95 -9.00 18.86
C THR A 196 -12.49 -9.92 20.00
N PRO A 197 -13.08 -9.84 21.21
CA PRO A 197 -12.61 -10.60 22.37
C PRO A 197 -12.44 -12.09 22.10
N ALA A 198 -13.37 -12.72 21.38
CA ALA A 198 -13.29 -14.13 21.02
C ALA A 198 -12.08 -14.45 20.11
N LEU A 199 -11.60 -13.52 19.30
CA LEU A 199 -10.41 -13.69 18.47
C LEU A 199 -9.14 -13.31 19.23
N GLU A 200 -9.22 -12.31 20.12
CA GLU A 200 -8.07 -11.88 20.93
C GLU A 200 -7.57 -12.98 21.86
N GLU A 201 -8.47 -13.82 22.36
CA GLU A 201 -8.12 -14.99 23.19
C GLU A 201 -7.52 -16.13 22.37
N GLN A 202 -7.69 -16.12 21.03
CA GLN A 202 -7.17 -17.18 20.17
C GLN A 202 -5.68 -16.99 19.90
N LYS A 203 -5.02 -18.11 19.68
CA LYS A 203 -3.61 -18.17 19.32
C LYS A 203 -3.43 -18.00 17.81
N ILE A 204 -3.56 -16.78 17.35
CA ILE A 204 -3.33 -16.39 15.94
C ILE A 204 -2.20 -15.37 15.90
N HIS A 205 -1.19 -15.64 15.10
CA HIS A 205 -0.03 -14.78 14.88
C HIS A 205 0.11 -14.42 13.39
N LEU A 206 0.53 -13.19 13.10
CA LEU A 206 0.76 -12.71 11.75
C LEU A 206 2.26 -12.48 11.53
N LEU A 207 2.75 -12.83 10.34
CA LEU A 207 4.14 -12.66 9.96
C LEU A 207 4.23 -12.16 8.50
N SER A 208 4.73 -10.93 8.33
CA SER A 208 5.10 -10.38 7.02
C SER A 208 6.59 -10.55 6.78
N VAL A 209 6.96 -11.31 5.76
CA VAL A 209 8.35 -11.69 5.49
C VAL A 209 8.85 -10.98 4.25
N SER A 210 9.87 -10.15 4.41
CA SER A 210 10.54 -9.53 3.27
C SER A 210 11.59 -10.45 2.66
N PHE A 211 11.59 -10.53 1.34
CA PHE A 211 12.61 -11.22 0.54
C PHE A 211 13.69 -10.26 -0.01
N ASP A 212 13.57 -8.95 0.21
CA ASP A 212 14.57 -7.93 -0.19
C ASP A 212 15.51 -7.56 0.98
N SER A 213 16.21 -8.54 1.52
CA SER A 213 17.05 -8.37 2.72
C SER A 213 18.19 -7.34 2.57
N LYS A 214 18.52 -6.94 1.34
CA LYS A 214 19.53 -5.89 1.12
C LYS A 214 18.99 -4.51 1.47
N TYR A 215 17.71 -4.26 1.26
CA TYR A 215 17.07 -2.99 1.54
C TYR A 215 16.23 -3.04 2.81
N ASP A 216 15.44 -4.08 2.99
CA ASP A 216 14.51 -4.23 4.10
C ASP A 216 15.21 -4.69 5.38
N THR A 217 16.05 -3.78 5.91
CA THR A 217 16.69 -3.97 7.21
C THR A 217 15.65 -3.95 8.33
N PRO A 218 15.97 -4.46 9.54
CA PRO A 218 15.08 -4.39 10.69
C PRO A 218 14.49 -3.00 10.93
N MET A 219 15.30 -1.94 10.80
CA MET A 219 14.86 -0.57 10.96
C MET A 219 13.85 -0.14 9.88
N VAL A 220 14.07 -0.54 8.63
CA VAL A 220 13.15 -0.27 7.51
C VAL A 220 11.83 -0.99 7.74
N LEU A 221 11.86 -2.27 8.13
CA LEU A 221 10.67 -3.06 8.44
C LEU A 221 9.88 -2.44 9.60
N LYS A 222 10.55 -2.01 10.67
CA LYS A 222 9.91 -1.31 11.78
C LYS A 222 9.22 -0.02 11.35
N LYS A 223 9.87 0.77 10.48
CA LYS A 223 9.30 1.99 9.92
C LYS A 223 8.11 1.68 8.99
N TYR A 224 8.20 0.62 8.19
CA TYR A 224 7.12 0.18 7.33
C TYR A 224 5.90 -0.24 8.13
N ALA A 225 6.08 -1.02 9.19
CA ALA A 225 5.00 -1.40 10.11
C ALA A 225 4.29 -0.19 10.71
N ALA A 226 5.02 0.86 11.10
CA ALA A 226 4.45 2.08 11.66
C ALA A 226 3.53 2.83 10.67
N SER A 227 3.63 2.59 9.37
CA SER A 227 2.69 3.17 8.40
C SER A 227 1.25 2.65 8.55
N PHE A 228 1.06 1.57 9.29
CA PHE A 228 -0.25 0.97 9.58
C PHE A 228 -0.80 1.32 10.96
N ASP A 229 -0.13 2.17 11.75
CA ASP A 229 -0.49 2.50 13.14
C ASP A 229 -1.93 2.99 13.28
N GLN A 230 -2.45 3.74 12.31
CA GLN A 230 -3.84 4.19 12.32
C GLN A 230 -4.84 3.02 12.24
N THR A 231 -4.51 1.98 11.51
CA THR A 231 -5.37 0.78 11.36
C THR A 231 -5.19 -0.16 12.54
N THR A 232 -3.97 -0.32 13.03
CA THR A 232 -3.64 -1.26 14.10
C THR A 232 -3.87 -0.71 15.51
N GLY A 233 -4.06 0.60 15.64
CA GLY A 233 -4.20 1.26 16.94
C GLY A 233 -2.86 1.41 17.69
N GLY A 234 -1.74 1.36 16.98
CA GLY A 234 -0.38 1.48 17.50
C GLY A 234 0.51 0.30 17.12
N ASN A 235 1.52 0.04 17.94
CA ASN A 235 2.52 -1.00 17.68
C ASN A 235 1.91 -2.41 17.60
N PRO A 236 1.97 -3.10 16.44
CA PRO A 236 1.36 -4.41 16.23
C PRO A 236 2.24 -5.60 16.66
N PHE A 237 3.49 -5.38 17.11
CA PHE A 237 4.52 -6.43 17.23
C PHE A 237 4.27 -7.48 18.32
N ASP A 238 3.18 -7.38 19.04
CA ASP A 238 2.73 -8.43 19.96
C ASP A 238 2.10 -9.64 19.24
N ARG A 239 1.53 -9.41 18.03
CA ARG A 239 0.88 -10.45 17.23
C ARG A 239 1.11 -10.34 15.72
N TRP A 240 1.79 -9.30 15.26
CA TRP A 240 2.14 -9.14 13.87
C TRP A 240 3.60 -8.73 13.75
N GLU A 241 4.45 -9.68 13.45
CA GLU A 241 5.87 -9.47 13.24
C GLU A 241 6.20 -9.22 11.77
N PHE A 242 7.26 -8.47 11.57
CA PHE A 242 7.88 -8.24 10.27
C PHE A 242 9.29 -8.80 10.31
N ALA A 243 9.64 -9.63 9.35
CA ALA A 243 10.96 -10.23 9.28
C ALA A 243 11.55 -10.15 7.88
N THR A 244 12.85 -10.29 7.78
CA THR A 244 13.55 -10.42 6.49
C THR A 244 14.23 -11.78 6.40
N ILE A 245 14.30 -12.31 5.18
CA ILE A 245 14.96 -13.58 4.89
C ILE A 245 16.45 -13.31 4.69
N PRO A 246 17.36 -13.92 5.47
CA PRO A 246 18.78 -13.87 5.15
C PRO A 246 19.05 -14.35 3.70
N ALA A 247 19.89 -13.62 2.96
CA ALA A 247 20.07 -13.88 1.53
C ALA A 247 20.41 -15.34 1.18
N LYS A 248 21.10 -16.04 2.07
CA LYS A 248 21.46 -17.47 1.88
C LYS A 248 20.28 -18.42 2.04
N GLU A 249 19.24 -18.02 2.82
CA GLU A 249 18.04 -18.82 3.05
C GLU A 249 16.95 -18.57 1.99
N LEU A 250 17.03 -17.46 1.27
CA LEU A 250 15.99 -17.03 0.34
C LEU A 250 15.65 -18.08 -0.73
N PRO A 251 16.58 -18.78 -1.37
CA PRO A 251 16.22 -19.79 -2.36
C PRO A 251 15.36 -20.93 -1.79
N ASP A 252 15.67 -21.39 -0.59
CA ASP A 252 14.96 -22.52 0.05
C ASP A 252 13.59 -22.08 0.56
N VAL A 253 13.50 -20.89 1.19
CA VAL A 253 12.23 -20.30 1.64
C VAL A 253 11.31 -20.06 0.44
N ALA A 254 11.81 -19.41 -0.61
CA ALA A 254 11.04 -19.10 -1.79
C ALA A 254 10.57 -20.38 -2.51
N ASN A 255 11.45 -21.38 -2.58
CA ASN A 255 11.09 -22.67 -3.15
C ASN A 255 9.95 -23.33 -2.39
N PHE A 256 10.02 -23.39 -1.05
CA PHE A 256 9.00 -24.06 -0.26
C PHE A 256 7.63 -23.35 -0.37
N PHE A 257 7.62 -22.01 -0.31
CA PHE A 257 6.37 -21.22 -0.29
C PHE A 257 5.85 -20.83 -1.68
N GLY A 258 6.38 -21.40 -2.75
CA GLY A 258 5.93 -21.09 -4.12
C GLY A 258 6.23 -19.65 -4.55
N LEU A 259 7.18 -18.97 -3.89
CA LEU A 259 7.53 -17.59 -4.20
C LEU A 259 8.51 -17.57 -5.39
N VAL A 260 8.05 -17.09 -6.52
CA VAL A 260 8.89 -16.78 -7.68
C VAL A 260 9.37 -15.34 -7.56
N TYR A 261 10.65 -15.08 -7.75
CA TYR A 261 11.21 -13.73 -7.68
C TYR A 261 12.35 -13.55 -8.69
N ASP A 262 12.52 -12.33 -9.17
CA ASP A 262 13.61 -11.91 -10.03
C ASP A 262 14.05 -10.47 -9.66
N PHE A 263 15.33 -10.31 -9.37
CA PHE A 263 15.97 -9.02 -9.09
C PHE A 263 16.59 -8.38 -10.32
N SER A 264 16.37 -8.93 -11.51
CA SER A 264 16.93 -8.40 -12.75
C SER A 264 16.26 -7.10 -13.16
N GLY A 265 16.99 -6.25 -13.89
CA GLY A 265 16.43 -5.02 -14.45
C GLY A 265 16.20 -3.88 -13.45
N GLY A 266 16.57 -4.03 -12.17
CA GLY A 266 16.43 -2.98 -11.14
C GLY A 266 15.05 -2.86 -10.54
N GLN A 267 14.12 -3.70 -10.94
CA GLN A 267 12.82 -3.91 -10.34
C GLN A 267 12.76 -5.34 -9.82
N ILE A 268 12.02 -5.54 -8.72
CA ILE A 268 11.76 -6.88 -8.20
C ILE A 268 10.43 -7.36 -8.80
N VAL A 269 10.52 -8.35 -9.70
CA VAL A 269 9.34 -9.07 -10.18
C VAL A 269 9.15 -10.29 -9.29
N HIS A 270 7.96 -10.49 -8.77
CA HIS A 270 7.68 -11.62 -7.89
C HIS A 270 6.21 -12.05 -7.96
N SER A 271 5.95 -13.33 -7.63
CA SER A 271 4.60 -13.80 -7.32
C SER A 271 4.19 -13.40 -5.92
N LEU A 272 2.89 -13.41 -5.64
CA LEU A 272 2.38 -13.32 -4.28
C LEU A 272 2.29 -14.72 -3.68
N SER A 273 2.46 -14.81 -2.39
CA SER A 273 2.29 -16.05 -1.63
C SER A 273 1.85 -15.72 -0.21
N THR A 274 0.74 -16.31 0.20
CA THR A 274 0.23 -16.20 1.58
C THR A 274 -0.13 -17.59 2.08
N THR A 275 0.31 -17.94 3.28
CA THR A 275 0.13 -19.29 3.84
C THR A 275 -0.47 -19.21 5.23
N VAL A 276 -1.47 -20.03 5.48
CA VAL A 276 -1.98 -20.34 6.82
C VAL A 276 -1.29 -21.60 7.31
N VAL A 277 -0.62 -21.53 8.45
CA VAL A 277 0.11 -22.65 9.06
C VAL A 277 -0.58 -23.06 10.35
N ASN A 278 -0.81 -24.36 10.48
CA ASN A 278 -1.40 -24.97 11.67
C ASN A 278 -0.50 -24.82 12.92
N PRO A 279 -1.05 -24.95 14.14
CA PRO A 279 -0.26 -24.92 15.37
C PRO A 279 0.83 -25.99 15.48
N ASP A 280 0.72 -27.08 14.73
CA ASP A 280 1.72 -28.14 14.67
C ASP A 280 2.84 -27.89 13.66
N GLY A 281 2.77 -26.76 12.96
CA GLY A 281 3.75 -26.35 11.93
C GLY A 281 3.52 -26.97 10.56
N THR A 282 2.33 -27.52 10.28
CA THR A 282 1.96 -27.98 8.95
C THR A 282 1.17 -26.92 8.20
N VAL A 283 1.21 -26.95 6.87
CA VAL A 283 0.41 -26.05 6.02
C VAL A 283 -1.07 -26.39 6.22
N TYR A 284 -1.88 -25.39 6.56
CA TYR A 284 -3.33 -25.49 6.52
C TYR A 284 -3.84 -25.17 5.12
N LYS A 285 -3.42 -24.00 4.57
CA LYS A 285 -3.81 -23.54 3.25
C LYS A 285 -2.79 -22.55 2.67
N TRP A 286 -2.62 -22.59 1.38
CA TRP A 286 -1.78 -21.67 0.63
C TRP A 286 -2.59 -20.91 -0.41
N TYR A 287 -2.23 -19.64 -0.62
CA TYR A 287 -2.83 -18.71 -1.58
C TYR A 287 -1.72 -18.16 -2.48
N GLU A 288 -1.87 -18.30 -3.79
CA GLU A 288 -0.89 -17.87 -4.79
C GLU A 288 -0.93 -16.36 -5.07
N ASP A 289 -2.07 -15.70 -4.85
CA ASP A 289 -2.34 -14.31 -5.23
C ASP A 289 -2.85 -13.45 -4.07
N SER A 290 -3.47 -12.29 -4.38
CA SER A 290 -4.08 -11.37 -3.42
C SER A 290 -5.61 -11.34 -3.46
N ASP A 291 -6.26 -12.28 -4.13
CA ASP A 291 -7.73 -12.30 -4.31
C ASP A 291 -8.48 -12.66 -3.02
N TRP A 292 -7.77 -13.15 -2.01
CA TRP A 292 -8.33 -13.44 -0.70
C TRP A 292 -8.67 -12.16 0.10
N LYS A 293 -9.69 -12.28 0.93
CA LYS A 293 -10.14 -11.21 1.83
C LYS A 293 -9.64 -11.46 3.27
N PRO A 294 -9.51 -10.41 4.10
CA PRO A 294 -9.20 -10.57 5.53
C PRO A 294 -10.07 -11.59 6.26
N THR A 295 -11.35 -11.66 5.91
CA THR A 295 -12.29 -12.64 6.47
C THR A 295 -11.95 -14.07 6.12
N ASP A 296 -11.38 -14.32 4.97
CA ASP A 296 -11.06 -15.69 4.52
C ASP A 296 -9.92 -16.26 5.37
N LEU A 297 -8.86 -15.46 5.60
CA LEU A 297 -7.75 -15.86 6.45
C LEU A 297 -8.16 -16.04 7.92
N ILE A 298 -9.04 -15.18 8.43
CA ILE A 298 -9.58 -15.33 9.80
C ILE A 298 -10.37 -16.62 9.92
N ASN A 299 -11.27 -16.91 8.97
CA ASN A 299 -12.05 -18.13 8.96
C ASN A 299 -11.16 -19.38 8.87
N ASP A 300 -10.14 -19.34 8.02
CA ASP A 300 -9.18 -20.45 7.89
C ASP A 300 -8.37 -20.63 9.20
N ALA A 301 -7.98 -19.54 9.87
CA ALA A 301 -7.30 -19.61 11.16
C ALA A 301 -8.20 -20.23 12.25
N GLU A 302 -9.46 -19.81 12.34
CA GLU A 302 -10.42 -20.39 13.30
C GLU A 302 -10.67 -21.89 13.04
N GLN A 303 -10.81 -22.28 11.76
CA GLN A 303 -10.97 -23.68 11.39
C GLN A 303 -9.72 -24.52 11.71
N SER A 304 -8.52 -23.98 11.48
CA SER A 304 -7.25 -24.62 11.84
C SER A 304 -7.18 -24.87 13.35
N LEU A 305 -7.53 -23.89 14.19
CA LEU A 305 -7.58 -24.02 15.64
C LEU A 305 -8.61 -25.07 16.09
N GLN A 306 -9.78 -25.10 15.48
CA GLN A 306 -10.80 -26.09 15.80
C GLN A 306 -10.34 -27.52 15.47
N GLN A 307 -9.69 -27.72 14.33
CA GLN A 307 -9.13 -29.03 13.93
C GLN A 307 -8.03 -29.48 14.90
N ALA A 308 -7.12 -28.56 15.27
CA ALA A 308 -6.06 -28.85 16.24
C ALA A 308 -6.62 -29.26 17.63
N SER A 309 -7.70 -28.62 18.06
CA SER A 309 -8.37 -28.94 19.33
C SER A 309 -9.06 -30.30 19.31
N GLN A 310 -9.61 -30.70 18.18
CA GLN A 310 -10.29 -32.00 18.00
C GLN A 310 -9.30 -33.17 17.83
N GLY A 311 -8.14 -32.90 17.26
CA GLY A 311 -7.08 -33.89 17.03
C GLY A 311 -6.22 -34.22 18.27
N ASN A 312 -6.39 -33.52 19.40
CA ASN A 312 -5.62 -33.74 20.63
C ASN A 312 -6.52 -34.27 21.77
N PRO A 313 -6.69 -35.61 21.93
CA PRO A 313 -7.59 -36.18 22.94
C PRO A 313 -7.09 -36.09 24.38
N ARG A 314 -6.04 -35.31 24.71
CA ARG A 314 -5.40 -35.27 26.03
C ARG A 314 -5.90 -34.18 27.00
N SER A 315 -6.97 -33.45 26.70
CA SER A 315 -7.48 -32.40 27.61
C SER A 315 -8.74 -32.79 28.42
N SER A 316 -9.19 -34.04 28.36
CA SER A 316 -10.29 -34.55 29.24
C SER A 316 -9.80 -35.56 30.28
N SER A 317 -8.79 -35.20 31.09
CA SER A 317 -8.55 -35.90 32.34
C SER A 317 -9.49 -35.31 33.40
N THR A 318 -10.71 -35.82 33.46
CA THR A 318 -11.56 -35.81 34.64
C THR A 318 -10.75 -36.39 35.79
N VAL A 319 -10.43 -35.56 36.76
CA VAL A 319 -9.95 -36.02 38.07
C VAL A 319 -11.12 -36.75 38.71
N PRO A 320 -11.03 -38.05 39.03
CA PRO A 320 -12.02 -38.68 39.86
C PRO A 320 -11.86 -38.18 41.27
N ASN A 321 -12.88 -37.53 41.82
CA ASN A 321 -12.98 -37.32 43.25
C ASN A 321 -12.98 -38.67 43.97
N ALA A 322 -11.99 -38.89 44.81
CA ALA A 322 -12.00 -39.85 45.91
C ALA A 322 -12.12 -39.11 47.23
#